data_a22cff42d46fde1f59dd4a6e7a1b8946
#
_entry.id   a22cff42d46fde1f59dd4a6e7a1b8946
#
_cell.length_a   1.000
_cell.length_b   1.000
_cell.length_c   1.000
_cell.angle_alpha   90.00
_cell.angle_beta   90.00
_cell.angle_gamma   90.00
#
_symmetry.space_group_name_H-M   'P 1'
#
loop_
_entity.id
_entity.type
_entity.pdbx_description
1 polymer ?
#
loop_
_entity_poly.entity_id
_entity_poly.type
_entity_poly.pdbx_seq_one_letter_code
_entity_poly.pdbx_strand_id
1 'polypeptide(L)'
;MKKTSAAITLLIASVATLPTLLSAQPALIANGTLTSSRAGSYADLSGLKGTLENGAAANLLGGFGSGIAHINGDQFVAVPDRGPNAVPFDSDIDDTVSYINRFHTIKMNLKPNKGSGLPYTIDPELEATTLLFNLTPLVYGSGNGLGVGSGEPKQNNFLQHFFTGRSDNFDPNQNSGDPRDARLDPESIRVSNDGLTVFISDEYGPYVYQFLRFSGLRIRTFQLPEKFFVSTLSPMGNTEIANNTSGRVANKGMEGLAITPDGRTLVGIVQNALIQDASSGAPNLLRIVTIDIASGRTTHEYAYVLTTGSGVSDIVALNNHELLVDERDGKGLADAPGEKAKIKQIFKIDLNGATDISSMNGAEAQTHQLTKTLFLDIVKALNAAGITSDLIPAKIEGTSFGPDVVVDGVKMHTFWVANDNDFLQNFNNVPNSNPNQFWVFGVKDSDLAGSIYVPQQIPSF
;
A
#
# COMPACT_ATOMS: atom_id res chain seq x y z
N MET A 1 56.25 28.28 -61.74
CA MET A 1 55.42 27.28 -61.01
C MET A 1 55.34 27.72 -59.56
N LYS A 2 54.23 28.31 -59.15
CA LYS A 2 53.98 28.70 -57.73
C LYS A 2 53.18 27.59 -57.06
N LYS A 3 53.73 27.02 -55.99
CA LYS A 3 53.02 26.05 -55.13
C LYS A 3 52.24 26.83 -54.06
N THR A 4 50.92 26.71 -54.07
CA THR A 4 50.01 27.21 -53.03
C THR A 4 49.79 26.08 -52.02
N SER A 5 50.22 26.31 -50.78
CA SER A 5 49.91 25.41 -49.64
C SER A 5 48.57 25.86 -49.02
N ALA A 6 47.59 24.98 -48.96
CA ALA A 6 46.36 25.19 -48.22
C ALA A 6 46.55 24.65 -46.79
N ALA A 7 46.35 25.51 -45.80
CA ALA A 7 46.28 25.16 -44.38
C ALA A 7 44.87 24.73 -44.02
N ILE A 8 44.70 23.50 -43.54
CA ILE A 8 43.44 23.01 -43.02
C ILE A 8 43.43 23.28 -41.50
N THR A 9 42.56 24.20 -41.08
CA THR A 9 42.31 24.50 -39.65
C THR A 9 41.30 23.49 -39.10
N LEU A 10 41.75 22.61 -38.21
CA LEU A 10 40.91 21.64 -37.51
C LEU A 10 40.23 22.35 -36.33
N LEU A 11 38.91 22.57 -36.43
CA LEU A 11 38.09 23.09 -35.31
C LEU A 11 37.77 21.92 -34.38
N ILE A 12 38.42 21.83 -33.22
CA ILE A 12 38.06 20.89 -32.16
C ILE A 12 36.94 21.51 -31.37
N ALA A 13 35.70 21.01 -31.58
CA ALA A 13 34.56 21.35 -30.73
C ALA A 13 34.67 20.54 -29.42
N SER A 14 35.03 21.20 -28.33
CA SER A 14 34.96 20.61 -26.98
C SER A 14 33.47 20.49 -26.56
N VAL A 15 32.97 19.27 -26.59
CA VAL A 15 31.67 18.95 -25.95
C VAL A 15 31.90 18.97 -24.43
N ALA A 16 31.45 20.06 -23.80
CA ALA A 16 31.37 20.12 -22.35
C ALA A 16 30.26 19.18 -21.90
N THR A 17 30.63 18.03 -21.40
CA THR A 17 29.72 17.14 -20.64
C THR A 17 29.40 17.88 -19.34
N LEU A 18 28.19 18.46 -19.25
CA LEU A 18 27.62 18.89 -17.99
C LEU A 18 27.55 17.63 -17.08
N PRO A 19 28.10 17.70 -15.85
CA PRO A 19 27.88 16.62 -14.91
C PRO A 19 26.37 16.56 -14.66
N THR A 20 25.75 15.44 -14.98
CA THR A 20 24.44 15.09 -14.43
C THR A 20 24.62 15.06 -12.93
N LEU A 21 24.11 16.08 -12.24
CA LEU A 21 23.92 16.05 -10.80
C LEU A 21 22.99 14.85 -10.55
N LEU A 22 23.54 13.69 -10.16
CA LEU A 22 22.73 12.66 -9.53
C LEU A 22 22.10 13.34 -8.31
N SER A 23 20.79 13.55 -8.33
CA SER A 23 20.04 13.95 -7.16
C SER A 23 20.38 12.96 -6.05
N ALA A 24 20.85 13.45 -4.90
CA ALA A 24 21.08 12.59 -3.76
C ALA A 24 19.72 12.04 -3.34
N GLN A 25 19.59 10.71 -3.34
CA GLN A 25 18.35 10.07 -2.91
C GLN A 25 18.13 10.30 -1.40
N PRO A 26 16.86 10.28 -0.92
CA PRO A 26 16.54 10.32 0.50
C PRO A 26 17.33 9.28 1.29
N ALA A 27 17.88 9.67 2.44
CA ALA A 27 18.70 8.81 3.28
C ALA A 27 17.90 8.30 4.49
N LEU A 28 18.17 7.07 4.94
CA LEU A 28 17.60 6.52 6.17
C LEU A 28 18.02 7.36 7.38
N ILE A 29 17.05 7.81 8.17
CA ILE A 29 17.28 8.63 9.36
C ILE A 29 16.81 7.98 10.66
N ALA A 30 15.88 7.02 10.59
CA ALA A 30 15.43 6.22 11.73
C ALA A 30 14.86 4.88 11.26
N ASN A 31 14.84 3.90 12.17
CA ASN A 31 14.11 2.65 12.02
C ASN A 31 13.66 2.14 13.38
N GLY A 32 12.65 1.25 13.38
CA GLY A 32 12.13 0.63 14.60
C GLY A 32 11.15 -0.49 14.30
N THR A 33 10.74 -1.20 15.35
CA THR A 33 9.85 -2.35 15.26
C THR A 33 8.72 -2.27 16.28
N LEU A 34 7.56 -2.84 15.96
CA LEU A 34 6.44 -3.02 16.88
C LEU A 34 6.11 -4.50 17.02
N THR A 35 6.51 -5.09 18.16
CA THR A 35 6.38 -6.54 18.44
C THR A 35 5.50 -6.83 19.64
N SER A 36 4.98 -5.82 20.31
CA SER A 36 4.16 -5.99 21.52
C SER A 36 3.22 -4.81 21.75
N SER A 37 2.23 -5.02 22.57
CA SER A 37 1.37 -3.98 23.13
C SER A 37 1.16 -4.23 24.63
N ARG A 38 0.34 -3.39 25.27
CA ARG A 38 -0.11 -3.67 26.66
C ARG A 38 -0.96 -4.95 26.79
N ALA A 39 -1.41 -5.55 25.69
CA ALA A 39 -2.10 -6.85 25.67
C ALA A 39 -1.13 -8.05 25.61
N GLY A 40 0.14 -7.82 25.30
CA GLY A 40 1.18 -8.86 25.22
C GLY A 40 1.99 -8.84 23.95
N SER A 41 2.87 -9.82 23.78
CA SER A 41 3.69 -10.01 22.59
C SER A 41 2.80 -10.34 21.39
N TYR A 42 2.98 -9.62 20.27
CA TYR A 42 2.17 -9.73 19.07
C TYR A 42 0.66 -9.80 19.31
N ALA A 43 0.17 -9.07 20.32
CA ALA A 43 -1.24 -8.99 20.65
C ALA A 43 -1.76 -7.56 20.44
N ASP A 44 -2.82 -7.40 19.68
CA ASP A 44 -3.48 -6.13 19.45
C ASP A 44 -4.40 -5.72 20.62
N LEU A 45 -5.02 -4.56 20.51
CA LEU A 45 -5.87 -3.97 21.54
C LEU A 45 -7.37 -4.12 21.24
N SER A 46 -7.76 -5.00 20.30
CA SER A 46 -9.17 -5.26 19.95
C SER A 46 -9.98 -5.87 21.10
N GLY A 47 -9.30 -6.51 22.04
CA GLY A 47 -9.93 -7.26 23.13
C GLY A 47 -10.54 -8.60 22.70
N LEU A 48 -10.38 -8.98 21.43
CA LEU A 48 -10.84 -10.29 20.93
C LEU A 48 -10.16 -11.42 21.67
N LYS A 49 -10.90 -12.52 21.87
CA LYS A 49 -10.46 -13.72 22.58
C LYS A 49 -10.65 -14.93 21.68
N GLY A 50 -9.90 -16.00 21.98
CA GLY A 50 -9.97 -17.27 21.26
C GLY A 50 -9.02 -17.30 20.07
N THR A 51 -9.27 -18.26 19.20
CA THR A 51 -8.42 -18.55 18.03
C THR A 51 -9.21 -18.49 16.73
N LEU A 52 -8.52 -18.18 15.66
CA LEU A 52 -8.97 -18.32 14.29
C LEU A 52 -8.94 -19.79 13.86
N GLU A 53 -9.40 -20.10 12.66
CA GLU A 53 -9.49 -21.45 12.11
C GLU A 53 -8.13 -22.15 11.98
N ASN A 54 -7.06 -21.38 11.78
CA ASN A 54 -5.67 -21.87 11.73
C ASN A 54 -5.00 -21.99 13.11
N GLY A 55 -5.73 -21.71 14.21
CA GLY A 55 -5.19 -21.72 15.57
C GLY A 55 -4.49 -20.43 16.01
N ALA A 56 -4.32 -19.45 15.12
CA ALA A 56 -3.76 -18.15 15.49
C ALA A 56 -4.70 -17.38 16.44
N ALA A 57 -4.14 -16.53 17.30
CA ALA A 57 -4.94 -15.72 18.21
C ALA A 57 -5.84 -14.75 17.44
N ALA A 58 -7.11 -14.60 17.86
CA ALA A 58 -8.05 -13.68 17.22
C ALA A 58 -7.62 -12.20 17.31
N ASN A 59 -6.76 -11.85 18.27
CA ASN A 59 -6.14 -10.55 18.46
C ASN A 59 -4.66 -10.52 18.02
N LEU A 60 -4.25 -11.33 17.06
CA LEU A 60 -2.88 -11.33 16.55
C LEU A 60 -2.54 -9.97 15.93
N LEU A 61 -1.42 -9.39 16.35
CA LEU A 61 -0.85 -8.16 15.83
C LEU A 61 0.19 -8.50 14.76
N GLY A 62 -0.14 -8.26 13.51
CA GLY A 62 0.74 -8.51 12.36
C GLY A 62 0.16 -7.86 11.12
N GLY A 63 0.84 -7.96 10.00
CA GLY A 63 0.36 -7.52 8.69
C GLY A 63 0.07 -6.02 8.54
N PHE A 64 0.15 -5.24 9.57
CA PHE A 64 -0.36 -3.86 9.58
C PHE A 64 0.46 -2.85 8.75
N GLY A 65 1.51 -3.30 8.12
CA GLY A 65 2.30 -2.50 7.19
C GLY A 65 1.79 -2.52 5.75
N SER A 66 0.65 -3.15 5.44
CA SER A 66 0.00 -3.04 4.12
C SER A 66 -0.32 -1.57 3.81
N GLY A 67 -0.83 -0.81 4.78
CA GLY A 67 -1.00 0.63 4.62
C GLY A 67 -0.74 1.42 5.90
N ILE A 68 -0.09 2.59 5.78
CA ILE A 68 0.11 3.54 6.88
C ILE A 68 -0.29 4.96 6.46
N ALA A 69 -0.78 5.75 7.40
CA ALA A 69 -1.02 7.18 7.18
C ALA A 69 -0.74 8.00 8.43
N HIS A 70 -0.05 9.13 8.25
CA HIS A 70 0.15 10.11 9.31
C HIS A 70 -1.16 10.82 9.66
N ILE A 71 -1.40 11.04 10.94
CA ILE A 71 -2.51 11.85 11.45
C ILE A 71 -1.99 13.25 11.79
N ASN A 72 -1.31 13.35 12.91
CA ASN A 72 -0.65 14.57 13.36
C ASN A 72 0.42 14.23 14.44
N GLY A 73 1.38 15.13 14.66
CA GLY A 73 2.48 14.88 15.60
C GLY A 73 3.16 13.54 15.32
N ASP A 74 3.21 12.66 16.31
CA ASP A 74 3.79 11.31 16.19
C ASP A 74 2.74 10.22 15.92
N GLN A 75 1.47 10.57 15.70
CA GLN A 75 0.40 9.58 15.53
C GLN A 75 0.21 9.17 14.08
N PHE A 76 0.08 7.88 13.87
CA PHE A 76 -0.21 7.23 12.60
C PHE A 76 -1.38 6.25 12.74
N VAL A 77 -2.09 6.00 11.67
CA VAL A 77 -2.91 4.80 11.50
C VAL A 77 -2.20 3.80 10.61
N ALA A 78 -2.44 2.52 10.86
CA ALA A 78 -1.91 1.43 10.06
C ALA A 78 -2.98 0.35 9.90
N VAL A 79 -3.06 -0.26 8.72
CA VAL A 79 -4.03 -1.30 8.40
C VAL A 79 -3.30 -2.58 8.04
N PRO A 80 -3.69 -3.74 8.61
CA PRO A 80 -3.30 -5.03 8.10
C PRO A 80 -4.18 -5.40 6.89
N ASP A 81 -3.67 -6.32 6.06
CA ASP A 81 -4.41 -6.98 5.00
C ASP A 81 -5.57 -7.85 5.54
N ARG A 82 -6.02 -8.83 4.76
CA ARG A 82 -7.11 -9.76 5.15
C ARG A 82 -6.84 -10.58 6.40
N GLY A 83 -5.62 -10.63 6.90
CA GLY A 83 -5.23 -11.43 8.05
C GLY A 83 -4.39 -12.66 7.71
N PRO A 84 -4.02 -13.47 8.71
CA PRO A 84 -3.13 -14.59 8.51
C PRO A 84 -3.78 -15.66 7.62
N ASN A 85 -3.01 -16.22 6.70
CA ASN A 85 -3.44 -17.37 5.92
C ASN A 85 -3.62 -18.60 6.81
N ALA A 86 -4.58 -19.47 6.48
CA ALA A 86 -4.81 -20.73 7.21
C ALA A 86 -3.70 -21.75 6.95
N VAL A 87 -3.14 -21.72 5.74
CA VAL A 87 -1.98 -22.48 5.26
C VAL A 87 -1.12 -21.53 4.42
N PRO A 88 0.09 -21.90 4.02
CA PRO A 88 0.85 -21.09 3.05
C PRO A 88 -0.01 -20.77 1.82
N PHE A 89 0.11 -19.53 1.32
CA PHE A 89 -0.71 -19.05 0.19
C PHE A 89 -0.76 -20.04 -0.97
N ASP A 90 -1.97 -20.40 -1.38
CA ASP A 90 -2.24 -21.31 -2.48
C ASP A 90 -3.50 -20.85 -3.23
N SER A 91 -3.35 -20.36 -4.45
CA SER A 91 -4.45 -19.84 -5.27
C SER A 91 -5.45 -20.90 -5.76
N ASP A 92 -5.18 -22.19 -5.53
CA ASP A 92 -6.08 -23.30 -5.90
C ASP A 92 -7.01 -23.69 -4.74
N ILE A 93 -6.84 -23.11 -3.56
CA ILE A 93 -7.70 -23.34 -2.39
C ILE A 93 -8.14 -22.01 -1.76
N ASP A 94 -9.16 -22.07 -0.90
CA ASP A 94 -9.46 -20.98 0.02
C ASP A 94 -8.60 -21.14 1.28
N ASP A 95 -7.55 -20.35 1.39
CA ASP A 95 -6.58 -20.39 2.49
C ASP A 95 -6.81 -19.30 3.54
N THR A 96 -7.92 -18.56 3.46
CA THR A 96 -8.21 -17.42 4.34
C THR A 96 -8.92 -17.82 5.64
N VAL A 97 -8.83 -16.97 6.66
CA VAL A 97 -9.44 -17.15 7.97
C VAL A 97 -10.40 -16.02 8.33
N SER A 98 -11.26 -16.22 9.33
CA SER A 98 -12.26 -15.24 9.80
C SER A 98 -11.62 -14.13 10.65
N TYR A 99 -10.46 -13.61 10.25
CA TYR A 99 -9.83 -12.46 10.91
C TYR A 99 -10.71 -11.22 10.73
N ILE A 100 -11.23 -10.66 11.83
CA ILE A 100 -12.05 -9.46 11.78
C ILE A 100 -11.16 -8.29 11.38
N ASN A 101 -11.47 -7.65 10.24
CA ASN A 101 -10.71 -6.53 9.72
C ASN A 101 -10.69 -5.36 10.71
N ARG A 102 -9.56 -4.69 10.77
CA ARG A 102 -9.26 -3.62 11.74
C ARG A 102 -8.20 -2.68 11.21
N PHE A 103 -8.03 -1.57 11.89
CA PHE A 103 -6.84 -0.76 11.77
C PHE A 103 -6.32 -0.39 13.16
N HIS A 104 -5.08 0.05 13.21
CA HIS A 104 -4.36 0.39 14.44
C HIS A 104 -4.05 1.88 14.48
N THR A 105 -4.09 2.48 15.67
CA THR A 105 -3.49 3.79 15.94
C THR A 105 -2.18 3.56 16.66
N ILE A 106 -1.10 4.11 16.11
CA ILE A 106 0.27 3.90 16.58
C ILE A 106 0.90 5.27 16.85
N LYS A 107 1.56 5.39 17.99
CA LYS A 107 2.43 6.53 18.31
C LYS A 107 3.87 6.15 18.02
N MET A 108 4.53 6.85 17.10
CA MET A 108 5.86 6.48 16.63
C MET A 108 7.00 6.96 17.51
N ASN A 109 6.76 7.96 18.37
CA ASN A 109 7.76 8.50 19.31
C ASN A 109 9.10 8.87 18.62
N LEU A 110 9.02 9.61 17.49
CA LEU A 110 10.20 10.05 16.74
C LEU A 110 11.02 11.06 17.57
N LYS A 111 12.28 10.74 17.87
CA LYS A 111 13.15 11.58 18.73
C LYS A 111 14.55 11.71 18.15
N PRO A 112 15.22 12.89 18.26
CA PRO A 112 16.62 13.02 17.90
C PRO A 112 17.48 12.03 18.69
N ASN A 113 18.33 11.30 17.97
CA ASN A 113 19.29 10.40 18.60
C ASN A 113 20.52 11.18 19.10
N LYS A 114 20.81 11.08 20.38
CA LYS A 114 21.97 11.72 21.00
C LYS A 114 23.22 10.83 21.03
N GLY A 115 23.07 9.58 20.57
CA GLY A 115 24.13 8.58 20.50
C GLY A 115 24.76 8.48 19.10
N SER A 116 25.46 7.37 18.88
CA SER A 116 25.96 6.98 17.55
C SER A 116 24.86 6.30 16.72
N GLY A 117 24.98 6.29 15.41
CA GLY A 117 24.05 5.62 14.48
C GLY A 117 23.19 6.59 13.69
N LEU A 118 21.94 6.22 13.44
CA LEU A 118 21.00 7.05 12.68
C LEU A 118 20.65 8.34 13.45
N PRO A 119 20.35 9.45 12.74
CA PRO A 119 20.06 10.75 13.36
C PRO A 119 18.88 10.78 14.32
N TYR A 120 17.92 9.89 14.11
CA TYR A 120 16.70 9.76 14.93
C TYR A 120 16.51 8.32 15.40
N THR A 121 15.70 8.15 16.42
CA THR A 121 15.14 6.89 16.90
C THR A 121 13.62 6.95 16.82
N ILE A 122 12.98 5.81 16.57
CA ILE A 122 11.54 5.62 16.75
C ILE A 122 11.31 4.49 17.77
N ASP A 123 10.27 4.66 18.59
CA ASP A 123 9.82 3.66 19.57
C ASP A 123 8.30 3.52 19.41
N PRO A 124 7.85 2.68 18.44
CA PRO A 124 6.43 2.56 18.13
C PRO A 124 5.64 1.95 19.29
N GLU A 125 4.54 2.60 19.66
CA GLU A 125 3.60 2.16 20.69
C GLU A 125 2.19 2.02 20.11
N LEU A 126 1.57 0.84 20.26
CA LEU A 126 0.19 0.62 19.88
C LEU A 126 -0.76 1.30 20.87
N GLU A 127 -1.48 2.33 20.43
CA GLU A 127 -2.42 3.08 21.26
C GLU A 127 -3.84 2.50 21.23
N ALA A 128 -4.30 2.07 20.03
CA ALA A 128 -5.65 1.53 19.85
C ALA A 128 -5.72 0.53 18.68
N THR A 129 -6.73 -0.32 18.73
CA THR A 129 -7.18 -1.19 17.63
C THR A 129 -8.67 -0.98 17.41
N THR A 130 -9.08 -0.63 16.19
CA THR A 130 -10.46 -0.34 15.81
C THR A 130 -10.95 -1.40 14.83
N LEU A 131 -11.99 -2.16 15.20
CA LEU A 131 -12.61 -3.19 14.37
C LEU A 131 -13.56 -2.56 13.34
N LEU A 132 -13.58 -3.07 12.11
CA LEU A 132 -14.39 -2.56 11.01
C LEU A 132 -15.73 -3.29 10.94
N PHE A 133 -16.84 -2.53 10.91
CA PHE A 133 -18.17 -3.11 10.88
C PHE A 133 -19.20 -2.25 10.11
N ASN A 134 -20.34 -2.86 9.83
CA ASN A 134 -21.51 -2.24 9.23
C ASN A 134 -22.72 -2.33 10.18
N LEU A 135 -23.66 -1.38 10.10
CA LEU A 135 -24.89 -1.42 10.91
C LEU A 135 -25.94 -2.40 10.37
N THR A 136 -25.97 -2.59 9.05
CA THR A 136 -26.87 -3.54 8.40
C THR A 136 -26.15 -4.88 8.16
N PRO A 137 -26.88 -5.99 8.13
CA PRO A 137 -26.29 -7.30 7.86
C PRO A 137 -25.43 -7.32 6.60
N LEU A 138 -24.28 -7.98 6.71
CA LEU A 138 -23.40 -8.31 5.61
C LEU A 138 -23.66 -9.76 5.15
N VAL A 139 -23.19 -10.13 3.97
CA VAL A 139 -23.31 -11.47 3.43
C VAL A 139 -22.06 -12.27 3.82
N TYR A 140 -22.26 -13.34 4.56
CA TYR A 140 -21.23 -14.27 4.95
C TYR A 140 -21.39 -15.58 4.17
N GLY A 141 -20.27 -16.14 3.70
CA GLY A 141 -20.26 -17.36 2.92
C GLY A 141 -20.68 -18.59 3.70
N SER A 142 -20.86 -19.69 2.99
CA SER A 142 -21.27 -20.98 3.55
C SER A 142 -20.14 -21.72 4.30
N GLY A 143 -18.91 -21.20 4.26
CA GLY A 143 -17.76 -21.79 4.93
C GLY A 143 -17.16 -23.00 4.23
N ASN A 144 -17.23 -23.07 2.92
CA ASN A 144 -16.63 -24.17 2.15
C ASN A 144 -15.10 -24.05 2.01
N GLY A 145 -14.50 -22.93 2.37
CA GLY A 145 -13.06 -22.77 2.40
C GLY A 145 -12.44 -23.66 3.46
N LEU A 146 -11.47 -24.48 3.10
CA LEU A 146 -10.78 -25.45 3.98
C LEU A 146 -11.70 -26.30 4.90
N GLY A 147 -13.02 -26.29 4.68
CA GLY A 147 -14.00 -27.00 5.52
C GLY A 147 -14.19 -26.43 6.93
N VAL A 148 -13.84 -25.17 7.17
CA VAL A 148 -13.79 -24.54 8.50
C VAL A 148 -15.09 -23.85 8.95
N GLY A 149 -16.19 -24.04 8.26
CA GLY A 149 -17.50 -23.49 8.64
C GLY A 149 -17.74 -22.07 8.14
N SER A 150 -18.88 -21.48 8.52
CA SER A 150 -19.27 -20.12 8.12
C SER A 150 -18.24 -19.09 8.61
N GLY A 151 -17.91 -18.12 7.73
CA GLY A 151 -17.05 -16.98 8.07
C GLY A 151 -17.72 -15.90 8.91
N GLU A 152 -18.94 -16.11 9.41
CA GLU A 152 -19.65 -15.14 10.24
C GLU A 152 -19.02 -15.02 11.63
N PRO A 153 -18.54 -13.82 12.03
CA PRO A 153 -17.99 -13.62 13.37
C PRO A 153 -19.02 -13.83 14.48
N LYS A 154 -18.62 -14.57 15.54
CA LYS A 154 -19.45 -14.76 16.74
C LYS A 154 -19.73 -13.45 17.48
N GLN A 155 -18.98 -12.39 17.22
CA GLN A 155 -19.11 -11.05 17.75
C GLN A 155 -20.25 -10.27 17.11
N ASN A 156 -20.77 -10.74 15.96
CA ASN A 156 -21.91 -10.11 15.30
C ASN A 156 -23.11 -9.98 16.24
N ASN A 157 -23.80 -8.86 16.13
CA ASN A 157 -25.04 -8.58 16.86
C ASN A 157 -25.95 -7.69 15.98
N PHE A 158 -27.10 -7.27 16.51
CA PHE A 158 -28.09 -6.53 15.71
C PHE A 158 -27.65 -5.13 15.24
N LEU A 159 -26.55 -4.59 15.75
CA LEU A 159 -25.99 -3.28 15.37
C LEU A 159 -24.57 -3.35 14.80
N GLN A 160 -23.93 -4.51 14.85
CA GLN A 160 -22.54 -4.65 14.40
C GLN A 160 -22.39 -5.95 13.60
N HIS A 161 -22.09 -5.79 12.32
CA HIS A 161 -21.77 -6.88 11.41
C HIS A 161 -20.35 -6.64 10.92
N PHE A 162 -19.39 -7.45 11.38
CA PHE A 162 -17.97 -7.23 11.16
C PHE A 162 -17.52 -7.72 9.79
N PHE A 163 -16.65 -6.94 9.14
CA PHE A 163 -15.91 -7.39 7.98
C PHE A 163 -14.83 -8.40 8.39
N THR A 164 -14.54 -9.33 7.51
CA THR A 164 -13.51 -10.35 7.72
C THR A 164 -12.64 -10.52 6.48
N GLY A 165 -11.42 -11.04 6.68
CA GLY A 165 -10.53 -11.38 5.58
C GLY A 165 -10.91 -12.62 4.79
N ARG A 166 -11.99 -13.33 5.15
CA ARG A 166 -12.38 -14.55 4.45
C ARG A 166 -12.83 -14.29 3.03
N SER A 167 -12.12 -14.89 2.07
CA SER A 167 -12.37 -14.76 0.64
C SER A 167 -13.73 -15.31 0.19
N ASP A 168 -14.35 -16.26 0.95
CA ASP A 168 -15.65 -16.86 0.64
C ASP A 168 -16.86 -16.08 1.17
N ASN A 169 -16.67 -14.95 1.87
CA ASN A 169 -17.75 -14.12 2.43
C ASN A 169 -18.35 -13.17 1.38
N PHE A 170 -19.03 -13.72 0.38
CA PHE A 170 -19.69 -12.98 -0.69
C PHE A 170 -21.04 -13.60 -1.09
N ASP A 171 -21.88 -12.81 -1.80
CA ASP A 171 -23.11 -13.32 -2.46
C ASP A 171 -22.77 -13.92 -3.83
N PRO A 172 -22.88 -15.24 -4.05
CA PRO A 172 -22.53 -15.87 -5.30
C PRO A 172 -23.44 -15.48 -6.48
N ASN A 173 -24.53 -14.76 -6.22
CA ASN A 173 -25.47 -14.27 -7.24
C ASN A 173 -25.18 -12.81 -7.65
N GLN A 174 -24.16 -12.19 -7.09
CA GLN A 174 -23.75 -10.81 -7.37
C GLN A 174 -22.34 -10.82 -7.97
N ASN A 175 -21.91 -9.67 -8.50
CA ASN A 175 -20.53 -9.46 -8.92
C ASN A 175 -19.69 -8.92 -7.73
N SER A 176 -18.39 -8.81 -7.92
CA SER A 176 -17.48 -8.28 -6.89
C SER A 176 -17.76 -6.81 -6.50
N GLY A 177 -18.70 -6.17 -7.16
CA GLY A 177 -19.18 -4.83 -6.86
C GLY A 177 -20.24 -4.77 -5.75
N ASP A 178 -20.65 -5.87 -5.11
CA ASP A 178 -21.67 -5.84 -4.06
C ASP A 178 -21.11 -5.30 -2.72
N PRO A 179 -21.53 -4.14 -2.24
CA PRO A 179 -21.05 -3.58 -0.98
C PRO A 179 -21.58 -4.31 0.27
N ARG A 180 -22.39 -5.35 0.10
CA ARG A 180 -22.91 -6.19 1.19
C ARG A 180 -22.00 -7.37 1.51
N ASP A 181 -21.05 -7.69 0.64
CA ASP A 181 -20.08 -8.75 0.91
C ASP A 181 -19.32 -8.45 2.21
N ALA A 182 -19.18 -9.46 3.05
CA ALA A 182 -18.49 -9.31 4.33
C ALA A 182 -16.97 -9.47 4.20
N ARG A 183 -16.48 -9.94 3.05
CA ARG A 183 -15.06 -10.03 2.78
C ARG A 183 -14.46 -8.64 2.57
N LEU A 184 -13.29 -8.42 3.13
CA LEU A 184 -12.51 -7.21 2.95
C LEU A 184 -11.02 -7.57 3.03
N ASP A 185 -10.28 -7.19 2.02
CA ASP A 185 -8.83 -7.30 1.92
C ASP A 185 -8.22 -5.90 1.89
N PRO A 186 -8.01 -5.30 3.07
CA PRO A 186 -7.51 -3.93 3.16
C PRO A 186 -6.06 -3.85 2.73
N GLU A 187 -5.71 -2.88 1.86
CA GLU A 187 -4.32 -2.72 1.40
C GLU A 187 -3.76 -1.33 1.71
N SER A 188 -4.59 -0.31 1.73
CA SER A 188 -4.13 1.04 2.08
C SER A 188 -5.15 1.78 2.95
N ILE A 189 -4.65 2.73 3.74
CA ILE A 189 -5.46 3.56 4.63
C ILE A 189 -5.07 5.03 4.50
N ARG A 190 -6.07 5.93 4.44
CA ARG A 190 -5.85 7.39 4.46
C ARG A 190 -6.84 8.05 5.42
N VAL A 191 -6.43 9.15 6.03
CA VAL A 191 -7.26 9.90 6.99
C VAL A 191 -7.87 11.10 6.29
N SER A 192 -9.15 11.39 6.55
CA SER A 192 -9.81 12.61 6.04
C SER A 192 -9.21 13.88 6.65
N ASN A 193 -9.32 15.03 5.94
CA ASN A 193 -8.75 16.30 6.43
C ASN A 193 -9.40 16.80 7.73
N ASP A 194 -10.61 16.38 8.05
CA ASP A 194 -11.24 16.67 9.34
C ASP A 194 -10.77 15.72 10.47
N GLY A 195 -10.00 14.67 10.14
CA GLY A 195 -9.49 13.69 11.09
C GLY A 195 -10.54 12.72 11.65
N LEU A 196 -11.78 12.78 11.19
CA LEU A 196 -12.89 12.01 11.75
C LEU A 196 -13.12 10.66 11.10
N THR A 197 -12.63 10.49 9.86
CA THR A 197 -12.83 9.27 9.09
C THR A 197 -11.53 8.75 8.50
N VAL A 198 -11.54 7.46 8.15
CA VAL A 198 -10.49 6.82 7.35
C VAL A 198 -11.08 6.26 6.07
N PHE A 199 -10.30 6.33 5.00
CA PHE A 199 -10.57 5.66 3.72
C PHE A 199 -9.66 4.43 3.64
N ILE A 200 -10.23 3.29 3.28
CA ILE A 200 -9.51 2.01 3.17
C ILE A 200 -9.78 1.42 1.80
N SER A 201 -8.73 1.05 1.07
CA SER A 201 -8.85 0.31 -0.20
C SER A 201 -9.08 -1.18 0.06
N ASP A 202 -9.63 -1.88 -0.95
CA ASP A 202 -10.04 -3.28 -0.86
C ASP A 202 -9.68 -4.03 -2.15
N GLU A 203 -8.90 -5.08 -2.04
CA GLU A 203 -8.51 -5.92 -3.17
C GLU A 203 -9.65 -6.82 -3.68
N TYR A 204 -10.58 -7.23 -2.83
CA TYR A 204 -11.65 -8.13 -3.25
C TYR A 204 -12.65 -7.44 -4.17
N GLY A 205 -13.01 -6.18 -3.87
CA GLY A 205 -14.04 -5.45 -4.54
C GLY A 205 -13.79 -4.97 -5.97
N PRO A 206 -12.74 -4.31 -6.42
CA PRO A 206 -11.90 -3.34 -5.74
C PRO A 206 -12.69 -2.09 -5.33
N TYR A 207 -12.86 -1.93 -4.07
CA TYR A 207 -13.59 -0.79 -3.50
C TYR A 207 -12.68 0.17 -2.74
N VAL A 208 -13.25 1.35 -2.43
CA VAL A 208 -12.77 2.17 -1.33
C VAL A 208 -13.94 2.34 -0.36
N TYR A 209 -13.68 2.08 0.91
CA TYR A 209 -14.64 2.28 1.99
C TYR A 209 -14.24 3.47 2.86
N GLN A 210 -15.25 4.17 3.42
CA GLN A 210 -15.05 5.20 4.42
C GLN A 210 -15.64 4.74 5.76
N PHE A 211 -14.79 4.74 6.79
CA PHE A 211 -15.17 4.36 8.15
C PHE A 211 -14.99 5.54 9.11
N LEU A 212 -15.81 5.60 10.15
CA LEU A 212 -15.57 6.49 11.29
C LEU A 212 -14.30 6.04 12.03
N ARG A 213 -13.32 6.94 12.18
CA ARG A 213 -12.00 6.62 12.74
C ARG A 213 -12.05 6.10 14.18
N PHE A 214 -12.96 6.62 15.00
CA PHE A 214 -13.03 6.25 16.42
C PHE A 214 -13.91 5.04 16.72
N SER A 215 -14.75 4.59 15.78
CA SER A 215 -15.64 3.45 16.02
C SER A 215 -15.46 2.30 15.04
N GLY A 216 -14.93 2.54 13.83
CA GLY A 216 -14.84 1.55 12.77
C GLY A 216 -16.15 1.31 12.00
N LEU A 217 -17.18 2.15 12.22
CA LEU A 217 -18.43 2.06 11.48
C LEU A 217 -18.23 2.50 10.03
N ARG A 218 -18.59 1.65 9.05
CA ARG A 218 -18.70 2.04 7.66
C ARG A 218 -19.82 3.05 7.45
N ILE A 219 -19.48 4.20 6.88
CA ILE A 219 -20.44 5.26 6.57
C ILE A 219 -20.63 5.45 5.07
N ARG A 220 -19.69 4.99 4.24
CA ARG A 220 -19.78 5.12 2.79
C ARG A 220 -18.97 4.08 2.06
N THR A 221 -19.38 3.74 0.84
CA THR A 221 -18.65 2.94 -0.15
C THR A 221 -18.48 3.76 -1.42
N PHE A 222 -17.27 3.75 -1.99
CA PHE A 222 -16.94 4.37 -3.26
C PHE A 222 -16.77 3.24 -4.28
N GLN A 223 -17.80 3.00 -5.08
CA GLN A 223 -17.74 1.97 -6.11
C GLN A 223 -16.94 2.47 -7.30
N LEU A 224 -16.04 1.63 -7.79
CA LEU A 224 -15.35 1.86 -9.06
C LEU A 224 -16.26 1.58 -10.25
N PRO A 225 -15.89 1.99 -11.49
CA PRO A 225 -16.59 1.60 -12.70
C PRO A 225 -16.71 0.07 -12.86
N GLU A 226 -17.82 -0.40 -13.44
CA GLU A 226 -18.15 -1.84 -13.57
C GLU A 226 -17.04 -2.67 -14.21
N LYS A 227 -16.24 -2.09 -15.10
CA LYS A 227 -15.11 -2.76 -15.75
C LYS A 227 -14.02 -3.28 -14.80
N PHE A 228 -14.01 -2.83 -13.54
CA PHE A 228 -13.11 -3.33 -12.50
C PHE A 228 -13.67 -4.57 -11.78
N PHE A 229 -14.96 -4.86 -11.92
CA PHE A 229 -15.60 -5.97 -11.23
C PHE A 229 -15.43 -7.28 -11.98
N VAL A 230 -15.29 -8.37 -11.22
CA VAL A 230 -15.43 -9.74 -11.71
C VAL A 230 -16.87 -10.19 -11.54
N SER A 231 -17.41 -10.90 -12.54
CA SER A 231 -18.81 -11.35 -12.57
C SER A 231 -19.03 -12.69 -11.87
N THR A 232 -17.99 -13.52 -11.85
CA THR A 232 -18.03 -14.87 -11.24
C THR A 232 -17.05 -14.90 -10.10
N LEU A 233 -17.56 -14.94 -8.88
CA LEU A 233 -16.76 -14.93 -7.67
C LEU A 233 -16.33 -16.33 -7.27
N SER A 234 -15.13 -16.47 -6.73
CA SER A 234 -14.62 -17.69 -6.13
C SER A 234 -13.70 -17.37 -4.95
N PRO A 235 -13.71 -18.19 -3.89
CA PRO A 235 -12.69 -18.07 -2.83
C PRO A 235 -11.32 -18.58 -3.30
N MET A 236 -11.26 -19.32 -4.42
CA MET A 236 -10.02 -19.82 -5.02
C MET A 236 -9.58 -18.89 -6.15
N GLY A 237 -8.44 -18.23 -6.00
CA GLY A 237 -7.98 -17.20 -6.94
C GLY A 237 -7.86 -17.68 -8.37
N ASN A 238 -7.25 -18.85 -8.62
CA ASN A 238 -7.11 -19.40 -9.97
C ASN A 238 -8.46 -19.74 -10.62
N THR A 239 -9.43 -20.21 -9.83
CA THR A 239 -10.79 -20.47 -10.32
C THR A 239 -11.51 -19.16 -10.67
N GLU A 240 -11.36 -18.12 -9.85
CA GLU A 240 -11.96 -16.81 -10.16
C GLU A 240 -11.37 -16.24 -11.45
N ILE A 241 -10.05 -16.27 -11.62
CA ILE A 241 -9.39 -15.80 -12.84
C ILE A 241 -9.86 -16.57 -14.07
N ALA A 242 -9.92 -17.90 -14.00
CA ALA A 242 -10.30 -18.74 -15.14
C ALA A 242 -11.76 -18.53 -15.59
N ASN A 243 -12.65 -18.11 -14.69
CA ASN A 243 -14.07 -17.91 -14.96
C ASN A 243 -14.45 -16.47 -15.36
N ASN A 244 -13.49 -15.55 -15.44
CA ASN A 244 -13.73 -14.16 -15.79
C ASN A 244 -12.89 -13.73 -17.00
N THR A 245 -13.47 -12.89 -17.86
CA THR A 245 -12.80 -12.28 -19.01
C THR A 245 -12.57 -10.78 -18.85
N SER A 246 -13.03 -10.22 -17.74
CA SER A 246 -12.89 -8.81 -17.40
C SER A 246 -12.87 -8.63 -15.87
N GLY A 247 -12.39 -7.49 -15.42
CA GLY A 247 -12.28 -7.13 -14.03
C GLY A 247 -10.86 -7.24 -13.49
N ARG A 248 -10.74 -7.10 -12.19
CA ARG A 248 -9.45 -7.27 -11.49
C ARG A 248 -8.96 -8.74 -11.57
N VAL A 249 -7.69 -8.93 -11.44
CA VAL A 249 -7.13 -10.27 -11.14
C VAL A 249 -7.34 -10.56 -9.65
N ALA A 250 -7.65 -11.81 -9.29
CA ALA A 250 -7.81 -12.22 -7.89
C ALA A 250 -6.54 -11.92 -7.08
N ASN A 251 -6.71 -11.38 -5.87
CA ASN A 251 -5.62 -10.93 -4.99
C ASN A 251 -4.69 -9.89 -5.65
N LYS A 252 -5.25 -9.03 -6.52
CA LYS A 252 -4.56 -7.95 -7.24
C LYS A 252 -5.53 -6.83 -7.60
N GLY A 253 -6.34 -6.43 -6.62
CA GLY A 253 -7.34 -5.37 -6.76
C GLY A 253 -6.81 -3.97 -6.47
N MET A 254 -7.54 -3.21 -5.63
CA MET A 254 -7.15 -1.85 -5.27
C MET A 254 -6.09 -1.87 -4.16
N GLU A 255 -4.86 -1.89 -4.57
CA GLU A 255 -3.70 -1.97 -3.67
C GLU A 255 -3.45 -0.66 -2.94
N GLY A 256 -3.06 0.36 -3.68
CA GLY A 256 -2.67 1.64 -3.12
C GLY A 256 -3.78 2.68 -3.14
N LEU A 257 -3.78 3.56 -2.14
CA LEU A 257 -4.70 4.68 -2.04
C LEU A 257 -3.97 5.92 -1.54
N ALA A 258 -4.17 7.07 -2.20
CA ALA A 258 -3.75 8.38 -1.74
C ALA A 258 -4.96 9.28 -1.50
N ILE A 259 -4.79 10.30 -0.68
CA ILE A 259 -5.70 11.44 -0.57
C ILE A 259 -4.93 12.71 -0.90
N THR A 260 -5.49 13.58 -1.73
CA THR A 260 -4.86 14.87 -2.03
C THR A 260 -4.83 15.76 -0.78
N PRO A 261 -3.79 16.59 -0.58
CA PRO A 261 -3.65 17.44 0.60
C PRO A 261 -4.84 18.36 0.87
N ASP A 262 -5.56 18.77 -0.18
CA ASP A 262 -6.80 19.56 -0.06
C ASP A 262 -8.02 18.75 0.44
N GLY A 263 -7.87 17.42 0.57
CA GLY A 263 -8.89 16.51 1.07
C GLY A 263 -10.07 16.30 0.14
N ARG A 264 -9.93 16.57 -1.17
CA ARG A 264 -11.05 16.50 -2.12
C ARG A 264 -11.05 15.27 -3.00
N THR A 265 -9.87 14.69 -3.24
CA THR A 265 -9.71 13.59 -4.20
C THR A 265 -8.99 12.41 -3.56
N LEU A 266 -9.55 11.23 -3.73
CA LEU A 266 -8.81 9.98 -3.54
C LEU A 266 -8.18 9.57 -4.86
N VAL A 267 -6.99 9.02 -4.80
CA VAL A 267 -6.28 8.46 -5.95
C VAL A 267 -5.93 7.02 -5.63
N GLY A 268 -6.57 6.08 -6.32
CA GLY A 268 -6.33 4.65 -6.14
C GLY A 268 -5.52 4.06 -7.29
N ILE A 269 -4.73 3.03 -7.02
CA ILE A 269 -4.00 2.26 -8.04
C ILE A 269 -4.28 0.78 -7.86
N VAL A 270 -4.62 0.08 -8.95
CA VAL A 270 -4.75 -1.38 -8.93
C VAL A 270 -3.38 -2.04 -9.02
N GLN A 271 -3.20 -3.17 -8.33
CA GLN A 271 -1.91 -3.85 -8.23
C GLN A 271 -1.41 -4.42 -9.56
N ASN A 272 -2.34 -4.88 -10.41
CA ASN A 272 -2.01 -5.51 -11.68
C ASN A 272 -2.92 -5.04 -12.82
N ALA A 273 -2.56 -5.35 -14.07
CA ALA A 273 -3.42 -5.11 -15.21
C ALA A 273 -4.77 -5.79 -15.03
N LEU A 274 -5.85 -5.11 -15.41
CA LEU A 274 -7.16 -5.76 -15.50
C LEU A 274 -7.10 -6.92 -16.52
N ILE A 275 -7.94 -7.95 -16.32
CA ILE A 275 -7.97 -9.14 -17.18
C ILE A 275 -8.11 -8.76 -18.67
N GLN A 276 -9.02 -7.83 -18.98
CA GLN A 276 -9.24 -7.34 -20.34
C GLN A 276 -8.08 -6.49 -20.88
N ASP A 277 -7.38 -5.76 -20.02
CA ASP A 277 -6.21 -4.96 -20.45
C ASP A 277 -5.04 -5.89 -20.83
N ALA A 278 -4.76 -6.87 -19.98
CA ALA A 278 -3.72 -7.86 -20.24
C ALA A 278 -4.01 -8.66 -21.53
N SER A 279 -5.26 -9.11 -21.74
CA SER A 279 -5.66 -9.85 -22.93
C SER A 279 -5.66 -9.00 -24.20
N SER A 280 -5.77 -7.69 -24.10
CA SER A 280 -5.62 -6.75 -25.23
C SER A 280 -4.17 -6.33 -25.52
N GLY A 281 -3.17 -6.98 -24.91
CA GLY A 281 -1.75 -6.75 -25.18
C GLY A 281 -1.08 -5.75 -24.26
N ALA A 282 -1.70 -5.40 -23.12
CA ALA A 282 -1.14 -4.47 -22.11
C ALA A 282 -1.02 -5.15 -20.72
N PRO A 283 -0.20 -6.22 -20.56
CA PRO A 283 -0.11 -6.97 -19.30
C PRO A 283 0.56 -6.20 -18.14
N ASN A 284 1.23 -5.11 -18.45
CA ASN A 284 1.91 -4.26 -17.46
C ASN A 284 1.18 -2.93 -17.22
N LEU A 285 -0.02 -2.73 -17.79
CA LEU A 285 -0.81 -1.53 -17.61
C LEU A 285 -1.57 -1.60 -16.29
N LEU A 286 -1.21 -0.76 -15.33
CA LEU A 286 -1.98 -0.54 -14.11
C LEU A 286 -2.85 0.70 -14.30
N ARG A 287 -4.11 0.63 -13.82
CA ARG A 287 -5.01 1.79 -13.87
C ARG A 287 -4.94 2.55 -12.54
N ILE A 288 -4.63 3.83 -12.63
CA ILE A 288 -4.84 4.78 -11.54
C ILE A 288 -6.22 5.39 -11.73
N VAL A 289 -7.00 5.47 -10.66
CA VAL A 289 -8.33 6.09 -10.66
C VAL A 289 -8.37 7.27 -9.71
N THR A 290 -9.01 8.36 -10.11
CA THR A 290 -9.30 9.48 -9.22
C THR A 290 -10.78 9.47 -8.85
N ILE A 291 -11.08 9.71 -7.57
CA ILE A 291 -12.43 9.70 -7.02
C ILE A 291 -12.67 11.03 -6.31
N ASP A 292 -13.68 11.76 -6.73
CA ASP A 292 -14.13 12.95 -6.02
C ASP A 292 -14.84 12.54 -4.72
N ILE A 293 -14.30 12.93 -3.58
CA ILE A 293 -14.78 12.49 -2.27
C ILE A 293 -16.21 12.98 -2.02
N ALA A 294 -16.56 14.19 -2.46
CA ALA A 294 -17.88 14.77 -2.20
C ALA A 294 -18.98 14.00 -2.94
N SER A 295 -18.83 13.79 -4.23
CA SER A 295 -19.80 13.04 -5.04
C SER A 295 -19.67 11.51 -4.91
N GLY A 296 -18.48 11.01 -4.61
CA GLY A 296 -18.13 9.58 -4.57
C GLY A 296 -17.96 8.96 -5.94
N ARG A 297 -17.77 9.76 -6.98
CA ARG A 297 -17.65 9.27 -8.36
C ARG A 297 -16.20 9.23 -8.80
N THR A 298 -15.84 8.19 -9.53
CA THR A 298 -14.61 8.18 -10.32
C THR A 298 -14.68 9.30 -11.35
N THR A 299 -13.62 10.10 -11.42
CA THR A 299 -13.53 11.27 -12.32
C THR A 299 -12.65 11.02 -13.53
N HIS A 300 -11.53 10.35 -13.36
CA HIS A 300 -10.58 10.02 -14.44
C HIS A 300 -9.88 8.68 -14.16
N GLU A 301 -9.32 8.11 -15.21
CA GLU A 301 -8.39 6.99 -15.15
C GLU A 301 -7.09 7.36 -15.87
N TYR A 302 -5.95 6.89 -15.33
CA TYR A 302 -4.64 7.16 -15.92
C TYR A 302 -3.84 5.87 -16.07
N ALA A 303 -2.96 5.84 -17.09
CA ALA A 303 -2.13 4.70 -17.41
C ALA A 303 -0.81 4.76 -16.65
N TYR A 304 -0.59 3.81 -15.74
CA TYR A 304 0.71 3.56 -15.11
C TYR A 304 1.28 2.26 -15.67
N VAL A 305 2.48 2.29 -16.25
CA VAL A 305 3.10 1.08 -16.80
C VAL A 305 4.19 0.58 -15.86
N LEU A 306 4.01 -0.62 -15.36
CA LEU A 306 4.98 -1.31 -14.52
C LEU A 306 6.26 -1.60 -15.33
N THR A 307 7.43 -1.25 -14.78
CA THR A 307 8.70 -1.39 -15.51
C THR A 307 9.71 -2.26 -14.80
N THR A 308 9.68 -2.35 -13.49
CA THR A 308 10.72 -3.02 -12.71
C THR A 308 10.20 -4.08 -11.77
N GLY A 309 9.14 -3.81 -11.02
CA GLY A 309 8.55 -4.73 -10.04
C GLY A 309 7.64 -5.79 -10.66
N SER A 310 7.00 -6.57 -9.81
CA SER A 310 5.92 -7.50 -10.17
C SER A 310 4.53 -6.92 -9.87
N GLY A 311 4.48 -5.78 -9.18
CA GLY A 311 3.28 -5.03 -8.82
C GLY A 311 3.65 -3.73 -8.14
N VAL A 312 2.61 -2.99 -7.77
CA VAL A 312 2.68 -1.81 -6.89
C VAL A 312 2.13 -2.20 -5.52
N SER A 313 2.53 -1.46 -4.47
CA SER A 313 2.00 -1.68 -3.12
C SER A 313 1.27 -0.48 -2.58
N ASP A 314 1.72 0.72 -2.84
CA ASP A 314 1.05 1.90 -2.33
C ASP A 314 1.23 3.10 -3.26
N ILE A 315 0.42 4.13 -3.03
CA ILE A 315 0.52 5.43 -3.67
C ILE A 315 0.26 6.51 -2.64
N VAL A 316 1.11 7.54 -2.59
CA VAL A 316 0.96 8.66 -1.65
C VAL A 316 1.08 9.99 -2.36
N ALA A 317 0.27 10.98 -1.95
CA ALA A 317 0.29 12.31 -2.56
C ALA A 317 1.50 13.13 -2.08
N LEU A 318 2.23 13.71 -3.02
CA LEU A 318 3.23 14.75 -2.79
C LEU A 318 2.56 16.13 -2.74
N ASN A 319 1.59 16.34 -3.61
CA ASN A 319 0.68 17.50 -3.65
C ASN A 319 -0.63 17.09 -4.34
N ASN A 320 -1.44 18.04 -4.81
CA ASN A 320 -2.76 17.72 -5.40
C ASN A 320 -2.71 17.02 -6.77
N HIS A 321 -1.55 16.88 -7.40
CA HIS A 321 -1.42 16.25 -8.72
C HIS A 321 -0.17 15.38 -8.88
N GLU A 322 0.87 15.59 -8.06
CA GLU A 322 2.06 14.74 -8.07
C GLU A 322 1.97 13.68 -6.96
N LEU A 323 2.34 12.44 -7.29
CA LEU A 323 2.25 11.30 -6.37
C LEU A 323 3.53 10.47 -6.43
N LEU A 324 3.74 9.71 -5.38
CA LEU A 324 4.79 8.71 -5.26
C LEU A 324 4.14 7.32 -5.27
N VAL A 325 4.63 6.42 -6.12
CA VAL A 325 4.14 5.04 -6.30
C VAL A 325 5.23 4.07 -5.90
N ASP A 326 4.90 3.10 -5.04
CA ASP A 326 5.80 2.01 -4.66
C ASP A 326 5.70 0.84 -5.64
N GLU A 327 6.76 0.61 -6.43
CA GLU A 327 6.93 -0.61 -7.23
C GLU A 327 7.83 -1.60 -6.50
N ARG A 328 7.35 -2.83 -6.32
CA ARG A 328 8.15 -3.89 -5.70
C ARG A 328 8.06 -5.23 -6.42
N ASP A 329 9.03 -6.08 -6.16
CA ASP A 329 8.92 -7.53 -6.32
C ASP A 329 8.57 -8.21 -4.98
N GLY A 330 8.28 -9.50 -5.01
CA GLY A 330 8.04 -10.32 -3.82
C GLY A 330 9.32 -10.90 -3.20
N LYS A 331 10.51 -10.37 -3.54
CA LYS A 331 11.79 -10.92 -3.07
C LYS A 331 12.32 -10.24 -1.81
N GLY A 332 12.89 -11.04 -0.89
CA GLY A 332 13.46 -10.55 0.36
C GLY A 332 13.23 -11.48 1.54
N LEU A 333 13.44 -10.96 2.75
CA LEU A 333 13.16 -11.67 4.00
C LEU A 333 11.69 -12.10 4.04
N ALA A 334 11.45 -13.34 4.41
CA ALA A 334 10.16 -14.00 4.50
C ALA A 334 9.50 -14.44 3.16
N ASP A 335 10.13 -14.22 1.98
CA ASP A 335 9.71 -14.88 0.74
C ASP A 335 10.14 -16.36 0.74
N ALA A 336 11.44 -16.59 0.71
CA ALA A 336 12.01 -17.94 0.79
C ALA A 336 13.35 -17.93 1.55
N PRO A 337 13.78 -19.07 2.11
CA PRO A 337 15.06 -19.13 2.81
C PRO A 337 16.24 -18.64 1.97
N GLY A 338 16.92 -17.58 2.44
CA GLY A 338 18.10 -17.00 1.78
C GLY A 338 17.81 -16.06 0.60
N GLU A 339 16.53 -15.78 0.31
CA GLU A 339 16.17 -14.76 -0.68
C GLU A 339 16.60 -13.36 -0.24
N LYS A 340 16.90 -12.52 -1.22
CA LYS A 340 17.37 -11.15 -1.03
C LYS A 340 16.46 -10.18 -1.74
N ALA A 341 16.14 -9.08 -1.07
CA ALA A 341 15.41 -7.99 -1.69
C ALA A 341 16.15 -7.46 -2.93
N LYS A 342 15.42 -7.19 -4.00
CA LYS A 342 15.95 -6.72 -5.29
C LYS A 342 15.34 -5.40 -5.72
N ILE A 343 14.00 -5.34 -5.80
CA ILE A 343 13.25 -4.20 -6.32
C ILE A 343 12.28 -3.71 -5.26
N LYS A 344 12.56 -2.54 -4.68
CA LYS A 344 11.72 -1.76 -3.80
C LYS A 344 11.97 -0.30 -4.16
N GLN A 345 11.16 0.25 -5.07
CA GLN A 345 11.44 1.52 -5.72
C GLN A 345 10.24 2.44 -5.70
N ILE A 346 10.44 3.65 -5.21
CA ILE A 346 9.41 4.69 -5.22
C ILE A 346 9.60 5.56 -6.46
N PHE A 347 8.58 5.65 -7.30
CA PHE A 347 8.54 6.48 -8.48
C PHE A 347 7.63 7.68 -8.31
N LYS A 348 8.10 8.85 -8.72
CA LYS A 348 7.27 10.06 -8.82
C LYS A 348 6.56 10.11 -10.17
N ILE A 349 5.26 10.44 -10.14
CA ILE A 349 4.39 10.71 -11.30
C ILE A 349 3.68 12.05 -11.14
N ASP A 350 3.19 12.59 -12.27
CA ASP A 350 2.37 13.80 -12.30
C ASP A 350 1.10 13.53 -13.13
N LEU A 351 -0.07 13.79 -12.55
CA LEU A 351 -1.37 13.66 -13.21
C LEU A 351 -1.77 14.94 -13.98
N ASN A 352 -1.06 16.05 -13.75
CA ASN A 352 -1.40 17.32 -14.40
C ASN A 352 -1.15 17.26 -15.92
N GLY A 353 -2.20 17.49 -16.71
CA GLY A 353 -2.14 17.37 -18.16
C GLY A 353 -2.10 15.95 -18.72
N ALA A 354 -2.22 14.93 -17.86
CA ALA A 354 -2.26 13.53 -18.28
C ALA A 354 -3.58 13.20 -19.01
N THR A 355 -3.51 12.26 -19.94
CA THR A 355 -4.69 11.82 -20.72
C THR A 355 -5.58 10.92 -19.88
N ASP A 356 -6.89 11.22 -19.85
CA ASP A 356 -7.89 10.32 -19.30
C ASP A 356 -8.10 9.11 -20.23
N ILE A 357 -7.85 7.92 -19.71
CA ILE A 357 -7.95 6.64 -20.42
C ILE A 357 -9.23 5.86 -20.10
N SER A 358 -10.20 6.48 -19.44
CA SER A 358 -11.41 5.79 -18.95
C SER A 358 -12.23 5.09 -20.06
N SER A 359 -12.17 5.61 -21.28
CA SER A 359 -12.86 5.04 -22.47
C SER A 359 -11.98 4.15 -23.35
N MET A 360 -10.68 3.99 -23.03
CA MET A 360 -9.71 3.30 -23.86
C MET A 360 -9.54 1.83 -23.45
N ASN A 361 -9.27 0.95 -24.44
CA ASN A 361 -8.82 -0.41 -24.16
C ASN A 361 -7.35 -0.44 -23.71
N GLY A 362 -6.88 -1.59 -23.22
CA GLY A 362 -5.56 -1.70 -22.62
C GLY A 362 -4.41 -1.32 -23.56
N ALA A 363 -4.43 -1.80 -24.81
CA ALA A 363 -3.37 -1.50 -25.79
C ALA A 363 -3.31 -0.02 -26.17
N GLU A 364 -4.48 0.61 -26.34
CA GLU A 364 -4.58 2.05 -26.59
C GLU A 364 -4.19 2.85 -25.34
N ALA A 365 -4.77 2.51 -24.18
CA ALA A 365 -4.49 3.17 -22.92
C ALA A 365 -2.98 3.19 -22.56
N GLN A 366 -2.26 2.10 -22.82
CA GLN A 366 -0.82 2.01 -22.57
C GLN A 366 0.00 3.03 -23.38
N THR A 367 -0.47 3.49 -24.53
CA THR A 367 0.22 4.53 -25.33
C THR A 367 0.21 5.91 -24.65
N HIS A 368 -0.70 6.11 -23.69
CA HIS A 368 -0.84 7.33 -22.88
C HIS A 368 -0.25 7.20 -21.47
N GLN A 369 0.75 6.33 -21.31
CA GLN A 369 1.39 6.10 -20.01
C GLN A 369 1.95 7.37 -19.40
N LEU A 370 1.79 7.50 -18.09
CA LEU A 370 2.42 8.55 -17.29
C LEU A 370 3.94 8.45 -17.35
N THR A 371 4.60 9.60 -17.44
CA THR A 371 6.05 9.66 -17.21
C THR A 371 6.32 9.49 -15.73
N LYS A 372 7.28 8.61 -15.40
CA LYS A 372 7.72 8.39 -14.02
C LYS A 372 9.22 8.57 -13.86
N THR A 373 9.62 9.08 -12.71
CA THR A 373 11.03 9.28 -12.34
C THR A 373 11.31 8.61 -11.01
N LEU A 374 12.46 7.93 -10.90
CA LEU A 374 12.88 7.30 -9.66
C LEU A 374 13.10 8.37 -8.58
N PHE A 375 12.37 8.24 -7.47
CA PHE A 375 12.50 9.10 -6.29
C PHE A 375 13.40 8.46 -5.22
N LEU A 376 13.17 7.19 -4.90
CA LEU A 376 13.91 6.45 -3.88
C LEU A 376 14.07 4.98 -4.28
N ASP A 377 15.29 4.47 -4.22
CA ASP A 377 15.57 3.03 -4.25
C ASP A 377 15.81 2.57 -2.81
N ILE A 378 14.79 1.98 -2.20
CA ILE A 378 14.78 1.59 -0.79
C ILE A 378 15.88 0.57 -0.50
N VAL A 379 16.09 -0.42 -1.38
CA VAL A 379 17.15 -1.43 -1.20
C VAL A 379 18.53 -0.77 -1.14
N LYS A 380 18.81 0.16 -2.04
CA LYS A 380 20.08 0.90 -2.04
C LYS A 380 20.24 1.78 -0.81
N ALA A 381 19.19 2.48 -0.40
CA ALA A 381 19.24 3.36 0.75
C ALA A 381 19.43 2.58 2.07
N LEU A 382 18.77 1.44 2.22
CA LEU A 382 18.93 0.56 3.39
C LEU A 382 20.31 -0.09 3.40
N ASN A 383 20.82 -0.57 2.26
CA ASN A 383 22.16 -1.12 2.15
C ASN A 383 23.25 -0.07 2.47
N ALA A 384 23.05 1.19 2.05
CA ALA A 384 23.96 2.28 2.41
C ALA A 384 23.98 2.58 3.92
N ALA A 385 22.87 2.30 4.62
CA ALA A 385 22.77 2.39 6.07
C ALA A 385 23.22 1.10 6.80
N GLY A 386 23.73 0.10 6.08
CA GLY A 386 24.26 -1.15 6.66
C GLY A 386 23.23 -2.27 6.84
N ILE A 387 21.98 -2.10 6.38
CA ILE A 387 20.96 -3.14 6.38
C ILE A 387 21.09 -3.95 5.09
N THR A 388 21.56 -5.18 5.19
CA THR A 388 21.81 -6.03 4.03
C THR A 388 20.52 -6.55 3.37
N SER A 389 20.57 -6.85 2.08
CA SER A 389 19.37 -7.20 1.28
C SER A 389 18.63 -8.46 1.76
N ASP A 390 19.29 -9.35 2.49
CA ASP A 390 18.69 -10.52 3.13
C ASP A 390 17.92 -10.21 4.42
N LEU A 391 18.09 -9.01 4.96
CA LEU A 391 17.34 -8.48 6.12
C LEU A 391 16.20 -7.54 5.71
N ILE A 392 16.08 -7.21 4.43
CA ILE A 392 14.99 -6.35 3.92
C ILE A 392 13.78 -7.24 3.61
N PRO A 393 12.60 -6.98 4.18
CA PRO A 393 11.40 -7.77 3.95
C PRO A 393 10.99 -7.87 2.48
N ALA A 394 10.37 -8.99 2.13
CA ALA A 394 9.80 -9.23 0.82
C ALA A 394 8.68 -8.23 0.49
N LYS A 395 7.84 -7.93 1.48
CA LYS A 395 6.71 -7.02 1.37
C LYS A 395 7.03 -5.68 2.05
N ILE A 396 7.59 -4.75 1.29
CA ILE A 396 7.63 -3.32 1.61
C ILE A 396 6.38 -2.71 0.98
N GLU A 397 5.47 -2.17 1.77
CA GLU A 397 4.13 -1.82 1.27
C GLU A 397 3.65 -0.45 1.72
N GLY A 398 3.31 -0.25 3.00
CA GLY A 398 2.73 1.00 3.46
C GLY A 398 3.68 2.18 3.40
N THR A 399 3.23 3.27 2.81
CA THR A 399 4.01 4.51 2.70
C THR A 399 3.23 5.73 3.19
N SER A 400 3.93 6.70 3.79
CA SER A 400 3.34 7.97 4.24
C SER A 400 4.39 9.05 4.39
N PHE A 401 4.03 10.30 4.15
CA PHE A 401 4.78 11.39 4.76
C PHE A 401 4.41 11.52 6.24
N GLY A 402 5.32 12.09 7.02
CA GLY A 402 5.13 12.32 8.46
C GLY A 402 5.63 13.70 8.90
N PRO A 403 5.90 13.90 10.20
CA PRO A 403 6.34 15.19 10.72
C PRO A 403 7.71 15.58 10.17
N ASP A 404 7.91 16.86 9.90
CA ASP A 404 9.20 17.41 9.51
C ASP A 404 10.22 17.30 10.67
N VAL A 405 11.48 17.10 10.31
CA VAL A 405 12.60 17.00 11.26
C VAL A 405 13.76 17.92 10.90
N VAL A 406 14.72 18.05 11.79
CA VAL A 406 15.97 18.80 11.51
C VAL A 406 17.16 17.85 11.72
N VAL A 407 17.92 17.60 10.66
CA VAL A 407 19.16 16.81 10.69
C VAL A 407 20.33 17.73 10.34
N ASP A 408 21.31 17.85 11.21
CA ASP A 408 22.51 18.70 11.03
C ASP A 408 22.16 20.16 10.61
N GLY A 409 21.08 20.70 11.20
CA GLY A 409 20.61 22.06 10.90
C GLY A 409 19.80 22.19 9.62
N VAL A 410 19.60 21.11 8.85
CA VAL A 410 18.79 21.08 7.62
C VAL A 410 17.40 20.56 7.93
N LYS A 411 16.38 21.33 7.57
CA LYS A 411 14.98 20.87 7.62
C LYS A 411 14.76 19.80 6.56
N MET A 412 14.13 18.71 6.94
CA MET A 412 13.76 17.60 6.05
C MET A 412 12.31 17.20 6.29
N HIS A 413 11.60 16.85 5.23
CA HIS A 413 10.38 16.08 5.33
C HIS A 413 10.72 14.64 5.67
N THR A 414 9.83 13.92 6.35
CA THR A 414 10.04 12.50 6.61
C THR A 414 9.14 11.66 5.70
N PHE A 415 9.74 10.68 5.03
CA PHE A 415 9.03 9.67 4.26
C PHE A 415 9.13 8.33 4.99
N TRP A 416 8.00 7.79 5.40
CA TRP A 416 7.86 6.58 6.21
C TRP A 416 7.50 5.41 5.32
N VAL A 417 8.08 4.27 5.64
CA VAL A 417 7.86 3.01 4.94
C VAL A 417 7.66 1.90 5.98
N ALA A 418 6.70 1.03 5.76
CA ALA A 418 6.43 -0.13 6.61
C ALA A 418 6.43 -1.43 5.80
N ASN A 419 6.62 -2.56 6.46
CA ASN A 419 6.43 -3.87 5.86
C ASN A 419 5.12 -4.51 6.30
N ASP A 420 4.48 -5.24 5.41
CA ASP A 420 3.60 -6.33 5.79
C ASP A 420 4.47 -7.55 6.15
N ASN A 421 4.27 -8.13 7.32
CA ASN A 421 4.99 -9.33 7.74
C ASN A 421 4.17 -10.63 7.55
N ASP A 422 3.06 -10.57 6.80
CA ASP A 422 2.14 -11.70 6.56
C ASP A 422 1.69 -12.41 7.85
N PHE A 423 1.69 -11.73 8.99
CA PHE A 423 1.51 -12.34 10.32
C PHE A 423 2.53 -13.46 10.65
N LEU A 424 3.67 -13.49 9.91
CA LEU A 424 4.73 -14.48 10.04
C LEU A 424 5.93 -13.93 10.81
N GLN A 425 5.73 -13.49 12.05
CA GLN A 425 6.77 -12.88 12.90
C GLN A 425 7.96 -13.80 13.17
N ASN A 426 7.79 -15.12 13.04
CA ASN A 426 8.82 -16.14 13.29
C ASN A 426 9.13 -16.90 12.00
N PHE A 427 9.69 -16.25 11.02
CA PHE A 427 10.04 -16.89 9.76
C PHE A 427 11.11 -17.99 9.97
N ASN A 428 10.91 -19.17 9.35
CA ASN A 428 11.78 -20.34 9.51
C ASN A 428 11.99 -20.80 10.97
N ASN A 429 10.99 -20.60 11.84
CA ASN A 429 11.07 -20.89 13.28
C ASN A 429 12.14 -20.09 14.04
N VAL A 430 12.64 -19.00 13.47
CA VAL A 430 13.54 -18.05 14.16
C VAL A 430 12.69 -16.99 14.85
N PRO A 431 12.70 -16.89 16.18
CA PRO A 431 11.89 -15.94 16.92
C PRO A 431 12.17 -14.49 16.48
N ASN A 432 11.11 -13.73 16.24
CA ASN A 432 11.16 -12.29 15.85
C ASN A 432 12.05 -12.01 14.64
N SER A 433 12.19 -12.95 13.71
CA SER A 433 13.01 -12.78 12.50
C SER A 433 12.35 -11.91 11.43
N ASN A 434 11.01 -11.78 11.48
CA ASN A 434 10.23 -10.94 10.56
C ASN A 434 9.23 -10.06 11.35
N PRO A 435 9.72 -9.10 12.15
CA PRO A 435 8.84 -8.23 12.93
C PRO A 435 8.11 -7.22 12.04
N ASN A 436 7.08 -6.57 12.59
CA ASN A 436 6.54 -5.36 11.98
C ASN A 436 7.59 -4.24 12.09
N GLN A 437 8.03 -3.69 10.97
CA GLN A 437 9.15 -2.76 10.87
C GLN A 437 8.74 -1.44 10.23
N PHE A 438 9.42 -0.38 10.64
CA PHE A 438 9.29 0.95 10.06
C PHE A 438 10.67 1.50 9.72
N TRP A 439 10.76 2.20 8.59
CA TRP A 439 11.92 2.97 8.16
C TRP A 439 11.50 4.39 7.85
N VAL A 440 12.34 5.34 8.25
CA VAL A 440 12.10 6.77 8.04
C VAL A 440 13.23 7.33 7.21
N PHE A 441 12.89 7.89 6.05
CA PHE A 441 13.83 8.55 5.15
C PHE A 441 13.69 10.07 5.27
N GLY A 442 14.82 10.76 5.39
CA GLY A 442 14.87 12.24 5.35
C GLY A 442 14.86 12.72 3.91
N VAL A 443 13.90 13.55 3.56
CA VAL A 443 13.69 14.11 2.21
C VAL A 443 13.93 15.61 2.25
N LYS A 444 14.90 16.09 1.48
CA LYS A 444 15.16 17.53 1.28
C LYS A 444 14.31 18.05 0.11
N ASP A 445 14.02 19.35 0.08
CA ASP A 445 13.36 19.97 -1.08
C ASP A 445 14.13 19.71 -2.38
N SER A 446 15.47 19.62 -2.33
CA SER A 446 16.30 19.29 -3.50
C SER A 446 16.06 17.87 -4.05
N ASP A 447 15.62 16.93 -3.21
CA ASP A 447 15.37 15.54 -3.61
C ASP A 447 14.05 15.40 -4.36
N LEU A 448 13.16 16.42 -4.26
CA LEU A 448 11.85 16.45 -4.94
C LEU A 448 11.93 16.82 -6.43
N ALA A 449 13.13 17.10 -6.96
CA ALA A 449 13.36 17.40 -8.37
C ALA A 449 12.44 18.53 -8.93
N GLY A 450 12.31 19.62 -8.18
CA GLY A 450 11.50 20.79 -8.52
C GLY A 450 10.02 20.73 -8.12
N SER A 451 9.55 19.61 -7.59
CA SER A 451 8.22 19.50 -6.98
C SER A 451 8.18 20.18 -5.60
N ILE A 452 6.99 20.49 -5.14
CA ILE A 452 6.75 21.03 -3.79
C ILE A 452 5.90 20.03 -3.03
N TYR A 453 6.41 19.58 -1.89
CA TYR A 453 5.60 18.81 -0.95
C TYR A 453 4.59 19.71 -0.22
N VAL A 454 3.34 19.32 -0.26
CA VAL A 454 2.24 19.98 0.44
C VAL A 454 1.68 19.00 1.47
N PRO A 455 1.91 19.20 2.78
CA PRO A 455 1.40 18.30 3.80
C PRO A 455 -0.13 18.41 3.93
N GLN A 456 -0.78 17.27 4.11
CA GLN A 456 -2.17 17.25 4.54
C GLN A 456 -2.30 17.87 5.93
N GLN A 457 -3.33 18.67 6.15
CA GLN A 457 -3.59 19.33 7.43
C GLN A 457 -4.73 18.62 8.16
N ILE A 458 -4.41 17.85 9.21
CA ILE A 458 -5.38 17.12 10.02
C ILE A 458 -5.37 17.74 11.43
N PRO A 459 -6.54 18.17 11.97
CA PRO A 459 -6.63 18.73 13.32
C PRO A 459 -6.20 17.74 14.40
N SER A 460 -5.63 18.25 15.49
CA SER A 460 -5.43 17.48 16.71
C SER A 460 -6.74 17.46 17.51
N PHE A 461 -7.11 16.31 18.05
CA PHE A 461 -8.28 16.12 18.93
C PHE A 461 -7.81 15.75 20.33
#